data_84fb4045cabfa887c49b9ba2e58b252f
#
_entry.id   84fb4045cabfa887c49b9ba2e58b252f
#
_cell.length_a   1.000
_cell.length_b   1.000
_cell.length_c   1.000
_cell.angle_alpha   90.00
_cell.angle_beta   90.00
_cell.angle_gamma   90.00
#
_symmetry.space_group_name_H-M   'P 1'
#
loop_
_entity.id
_entity.type
_entity.pdbx_description
1 polymer ?
#
loop_
_entity_poly.entity_id
_entity_poly.type
_entity_poly.pdbx_seq_one_letter_code
_entity_poly.pdbx_strand_id
1 'polypeptide(L)'
;MKILFLIFTFQFCLALPFLFPSEDEEHKIRNAMPEKTTVKPAKLHKALIYSHASGFKHSSIPTGAKALRIMAEKTGVFDATFTIKTEEFTKKGLAKYDLIIFNNCTHIQKAF
;
A
#
# COMPACT_ATOMS: atom_id res chain seq x y z
N MET A 1 -50.20 -26.29 30.48
CA MET A 1 -49.71 -25.77 29.19
C MET A 1 -48.70 -24.66 29.51
N LYS A 2 -47.40 -25.00 29.45
CA LYS A 2 -46.28 -24.09 29.80
C LYS A 2 -45.78 -23.51 28.50
N ILE A 3 -45.94 -22.20 28.28
CA ILE A 3 -45.41 -21.47 27.14
C ILE A 3 -43.97 -21.10 27.47
N LEU A 4 -43.01 -21.74 26.80
CA LEU A 4 -41.59 -21.44 26.92
C LEU A 4 -41.27 -20.26 25.99
N PHE A 5 -41.04 -19.08 26.58
CA PHE A 5 -40.56 -17.89 25.86
C PHE A 5 -39.06 -18.06 25.58
N LEU A 6 -38.72 -18.36 24.33
CA LEU A 6 -37.34 -18.37 23.85
C LEU A 6 -36.92 -16.93 23.55
N ILE A 7 -36.17 -16.30 24.45
CA ILE A 7 -35.59 -14.98 24.22
C ILE A 7 -34.35 -15.19 23.36
N PHE A 8 -34.50 -14.88 22.07
CA PHE A 8 -33.36 -14.85 21.14
C PHE A 8 -32.60 -13.54 21.36
N THR A 9 -31.56 -13.56 22.16
CA THR A 9 -30.64 -12.43 22.32
C THR A 9 -29.81 -12.31 21.04
N PHE A 10 -30.22 -11.40 20.16
CA PHE A 10 -29.44 -10.99 18.99
C PHE A 10 -28.23 -10.21 19.49
N GLN A 11 -27.10 -10.91 19.66
CA GLN A 11 -25.83 -10.30 20.02
C GLN A 11 -25.31 -9.52 18.83
N PHE A 12 -25.58 -8.22 18.83
CA PHE A 12 -25.06 -7.28 17.86
C PHE A 12 -23.53 -7.19 18.05
N CYS A 13 -22.81 -7.95 17.24
CA CYS A 13 -21.36 -7.88 17.15
C CYS A 13 -21.01 -6.51 16.55
N LEU A 14 -20.65 -5.57 17.42
CA LEU A 14 -20.10 -4.27 17.01
C LEU A 14 -18.74 -4.53 16.39
N ALA A 15 -18.69 -4.81 15.09
CA ALA A 15 -17.45 -4.85 14.33
C ALA A 15 -16.84 -3.45 14.35
N LEU A 16 -15.70 -3.32 15.00
CA LEU A 16 -14.91 -2.09 15.06
C LEU A 16 -14.46 -1.68 13.65
N PRO A 17 -14.87 -0.50 13.14
CA PRO A 17 -14.53 -0.07 11.78
C PRO A 17 -13.13 0.53 11.66
N PHE A 18 -12.15 0.05 12.47
CA PHE A 18 -10.90 0.79 12.66
C PHE A 18 -9.66 0.20 11.96
N LEU A 19 -9.79 -0.79 11.07
CA LEU A 19 -8.61 -1.47 10.53
C LEU A 19 -8.49 -1.55 9.01
N PHE A 20 -9.45 -0.97 8.27
CA PHE A 20 -9.36 -0.92 6.81
C PHE A 20 -9.39 0.54 6.35
N PRO A 21 -8.46 0.97 5.46
CA PRO A 21 -8.59 2.26 4.81
C PRO A 21 -9.96 2.32 4.14
N SER A 22 -10.68 3.42 4.32
CA SER A 22 -12.03 3.54 3.82
C SER A 22 -12.06 3.30 2.31
N GLU A 23 -13.06 2.58 1.80
CA GLU A 23 -13.33 2.42 0.36
C GLU A 23 -13.30 3.78 -0.37
N ASP A 24 -13.68 4.85 0.33
CA ASP A 24 -13.66 6.22 -0.15
C ASP A 24 -12.24 6.73 -0.48
N GLU A 25 -11.23 6.42 0.33
CA GLU A 25 -9.84 6.83 0.05
C GLU A 25 -9.28 6.11 -1.18
N GLU A 26 -9.48 4.82 -1.29
CA GLU A 26 -9.02 4.06 -2.45
C GLU A 26 -9.70 4.51 -3.73
N HIS A 27 -11.01 4.74 -3.68
CA HIS A 27 -11.79 5.24 -4.81
C HIS A 27 -11.30 6.63 -5.26
N LYS A 28 -11.04 7.55 -4.33
CA LYS A 28 -10.47 8.86 -4.63
C LYS A 28 -9.10 8.76 -5.30
N ILE A 29 -8.22 7.92 -4.76
CA ILE A 29 -6.89 7.68 -5.34
C ILE A 29 -7.03 7.09 -6.74
N ARG A 30 -7.87 6.08 -6.92
CA ARG A 30 -8.08 5.40 -8.20
C ARG A 30 -8.61 6.35 -9.27
N ASN A 31 -9.53 7.23 -8.90
CA ASN A 31 -10.09 8.25 -9.82
C ASN A 31 -9.09 9.35 -10.18
N ALA A 32 -8.15 9.67 -9.27
CA ALA A 32 -7.10 10.65 -9.55
C ALA A 32 -5.94 10.11 -10.38
N MET A 33 -5.80 8.77 -10.49
CA MET A 33 -4.73 8.15 -11.26
C MET A 33 -5.06 8.15 -12.77
N PRO A 34 -4.03 8.28 -13.65
CA PRO A 34 -4.23 8.22 -15.09
C PRO A 34 -4.78 6.85 -15.51
N GLU A 35 -5.70 6.85 -16.48
CA GLU A 35 -6.30 5.62 -17.04
C GLU A 35 -5.33 4.85 -17.91
N LYS A 36 -4.35 5.52 -18.48
CA LYS A 36 -3.35 4.96 -19.41
C LYS A 36 -2.07 5.75 -19.35
N THR A 37 -1.01 5.14 -19.82
CA THR A 37 0.28 5.81 -19.98
C THR A 37 0.25 6.79 -21.15
N THR A 38 1.02 7.87 -21.06
CA THR A 38 1.28 8.79 -22.18
C THR A 38 2.28 8.20 -23.17
N VAL A 39 3.18 7.35 -22.69
CA VAL A 39 4.20 6.67 -23.50
C VAL A 39 4.14 5.18 -23.19
N LYS A 40 4.08 4.35 -24.24
CA LYS A 40 4.13 2.89 -24.06
C LYS A 40 5.57 2.48 -23.69
N PRO A 41 5.79 1.85 -22.51
CA PRO A 41 7.11 1.40 -22.14
C PRO A 41 7.57 0.23 -23.04
N ALA A 42 8.87 0.15 -23.31
CA ALA A 42 9.45 -0.95 -24.10
C ALA A 42 9.39 -2.29 -23.35
N LYS A 43 9.38 -2.24 -22.03
CA LYS A 43 9.23 -3.41 -21.13
C LYS A 43 8.47 -3.04 -19.87
N LEU A 44 7.94 -4.01 -19.17
CA LEU A 44 7.46 -3.83 -17.80
C LEU A 44 8.65 -3.56 -16.88
N HIS A 45 8.68 -2.38 -16.25
CA HIS A 45 9.74 -2.03 -15.30
C HIS A 45 9.47 -2.63 -13.92
N LYS A 46 10.53 -2.95 -13.19
CA LYS A 46 10.44 -3.42 -11.80
C LYS A 46 10.82 -2.30 -10.85
N ALA A 47 9.89 -1.91 -10.00
CA ALA A 47 10.09 -0.85 -9.01
C ALA A 47 10.17 -1.42 -7.59
N LEU A 48 11.20 -1.05 -6.85
CA LEU A 48 11.27 -1.27 -5.41
C LEU A 48 10.76 -0.02 -4.70
N ILE A 49 9.69 -0.16 -3.92
CA ILE A 49 9.11 0.92 -3.13
C ILE A 49 9.47 0.69 -1.67
N TYR A 50 10.33 1.57 -1.17
CA TYR A 50 10.87 1.49 0.19
C TYR A 50 10.20 2.53 1.07
N SER A 51 9.60 2.08 2.19
CA SER A 51 8.83 2.91 3.11
C SER A 51 9.35 2.75 4.53
N HIS A 52 10.52 3.30 4.83
CA HIS A 52 11.12 3.24 6.16
C HIS A 52 11.16 4.61 6.81
N ALA A 53 10.69 4.70 8.06
CA ALA A 53 10.81 5.89 8.88
C ALA A 53 11.29 5.47 10.27
N SER A 54 12.53 5.84 10.62
CA SER A 54 13.14 5.54 11.93
C SER A 54 12.90 6.65 12.96
N GLY A 55 12.23 7.72 12.60
CA GLY A 55 11.79 8.81 13.47
C GLY A 55 10.28 8.94 13.47
N PHE A 56 9.80 10.13 13.18
CA PHE A 56 8.37 10.37 13.02
C PHE A 56 7.81 9.62 11.81
N LYS A 57 6.85 8.74 12.06
CA LYS A 57 6.13 8.00 11.01
C LYS A 57 4.95 8.82 10.54
N HIS A 58 5.05 9.37 9.34
CA HIS A 58 3.98 10.15 8.74
C HIS A 58 2.77 9.27 8.39
N SER A 59 1.55 9.72 8.69
CA SER A 59 0.31 9.00 8.37
C SER A 59 0.06 8.81 6.87
N SER A 60 0.71 9.62 6.03
CA SER A 60 0.64 9.52 4.57
C SER A 60 1.45 8.36 3.96
N ILE A 61 2.30 7.67 4.74
CA ILE A 61 3.09 6.54 4.21
C ILE A 61 2.20 5.42 3.63
N PRO A 62 1.15 4.95 4.31
CA PRO A 62 0.23 3.95 3.75
C PRO A 62 -0.53 4.46 2.52
N THR A 63 -0.98 5.72 2.54
CA THR A 63 -1.67 6.35 1.41
C THR A 63 -0.75 6.44 0.18
N GLY A 64 0.50 6.86 0.36
CA GLY A 64 1.49 6.90 -0.73
C GLY A 64 1.78 5.51 -1.32
N ALA A 65 1.93 4.50 -0.47
CA ALA A 65 2.12 3.11 -0.93
C ALA A 65 0.90 2.61 -1.73
N LYS A 66 -0.32 2.90 -1.26
CA LYS A 66 -1.56 2.58 -1.95
C LYS A 66 -1.64 3.27 -3.32
N ALA A 67 -1.31 4.56 -3.37
CA ALA A 67 -1.32 5.34 -4.61
C ALA A 67 -0.35 4.74 -5.66
N LEU A 68 0.87 4.37 -5.25
CA LEU A 68 1.85 3.74 -6.14
C LEU A 68 1.38 2.35 -6.63
N ARG A 69 0.70 1.58 -5.77
CA ARG A 69 0.11 0.30 -6.18
C ARG A 69 -0.97 0.49 -7.23
N ILE A 70 -1.93 1.39 -6.98
CA ILE A 70 -3.03 1.68 -7.91
C ILE A 70 -2.48 2.22 -9.24
N MET A 71 -1.45 3.07 -9.19
CA MET A 71 -0.78 3.57 -10.40
C MET A 71 -0.18 2.41 -11.21
N ALA A 72 0.53 1.49 -10.59
CA ALA A 72 1.10 0.31 -11.25
C ALA A 72 0.00 -0.54 -11.90
N GLU A 73 -1.08 -0.83 -11.15
CA GLU A 73 -2.23 -1.60 -11.64
C GLU A 73 -2.92 -0.95 -12.85
N LYS A 74 -3.22 0.34 -12.77
CA LYS A 74 -3.97 1.05 -13.82
C LYS A 74 -3.14 1.27 -15.08
N THR A 75 -1.87 1.59 -14.92
CA THR A 75 -1.03 1.95 -16.07
C THR A 75 -0.28 0.77 -16.68
N GLY A 76 -0.02 -0.28 -15.90
CA GLY A 76 0.76 -1.43 -16.35
C GLY A 76 2.20 -1.10 -16.78
N VAL A 77 2.77 0.03 -16.28
CA VAL A 77 4.13 0.48 -16.67
C VAL A 77 5.19 -0.18 -15.84
N PHE A 78 4.88 -0.49 -14.59
CA PHE A 78 5.82 -1.10 -13.66
C PHE A 78 5.14 -2.09 -12.73
N ASP A 79 5.92 -3.07 -12.29
CA ASP A 79 5.57 -4.01 -11.23
C ASP A 79 6.16 -3.49 -9.92
N ALA A 80 5.33 -3.38 -8.88
CA ALA A 80 5.68 -2.73 -7.62
C ALA A 80 5.96 -3.73 -6.51
N THR A 81 7.19 -3.79 -6.04
CA THR A 81 7.58 -4.53 -4.83
C THR A 81 7.71 -3.57 -3.65
N PHE A 82 6.99 -3.83 -2.56
CA PHE A 82 6.99 -2.99 -1.36
C PHE A 82 7.83 -3.61 -0.25
N THR A 83 8.68 -2.81 0.38
CA THR A 83 9.50 -3.25 1.51
C THR A 83 9.76 -2.13 2.52
N ILE A 84 9.98 -2.52 3.76
CA ILE A 84 10.51 -1.67 4.84
C ILE A 84 11.90 -2.15 5.29
N LYS A 85 12.40 -3.22 4.66
CA LYS A 85 13.63 -3.90 5.06
C LYS A 85 14.80 -3.42 4.23
N THR A 86 15.98 -3.37 4.83
CA THR A 86 17.23 -2.93 4.19
C THR A 86 17.97 -4.06 3.45
N GLU A 87 17.56 -5.31 3.63
CA GLU A 87 18.20 -6.48 3.03
C GLU A 87 18.20 -6.47 1.49
N GLU A 88 17.25 -5.75 0.90
CA GLU A 88 17.19 -5.56 -0.56
C GLU A 88 18.28 -4.60 -1.08
N PHE A 89 18.85 -3.74 -0.20
CA PHE A 89 19.84 -2.72 -0.60
C PHE A 89 21.27 -3.29 -0.69
N THR A 90 21.40 -4.43 -1.33
CA THR A 90 22.66 -5.02 -1.72
C THR A 90 22.81 -4.98 -3.24
N LYS A 91 24.02 -5.10 -3.77
CA LYS A 91 24.25 -5.16 -5.22
C LYS A 91 23.37 -6.23 -5.90
N LYS A 92 23.25 -7.41 -5.26
CA LYS A 92 22.43 -8.52 -5.76
C LYS A 92 20.91 -8.24 -5.63
N GLY A 93 20.50 -7.64 -4.52
CA GLY A 93 19.11 -7.29 -4.26
C GLY A 93 18.60 -6.24 -5.26
N LEU A 94 19.35 -5.13 -5.38
CA LEU A 94 18.98 -4.01 -6.25
C LEU A 94 19.05 -4.34 -7.75
N ALA A 95 19.91 -5.30 -8.15
CA ALA A 95 20.00 -5.73 -9.55
C ALA A 95 18.70 -6.31 -10.12
N LYS A 96 17.72 -6.62 -9.30
CA LYS A 96 16.39 -7.11 -9.70
C LYS A 96 15.46 -5.99 -10.17
N TYR A 97 15.77 -4.73 -9.87
CA TYR A 97 14.88 -3.59 -10.05
C TYR A 97 15.47 -2.59 -11.05
N ASP A 98 14.58 -1.92 -11.79
CA ASP A 98 14.93 -0.85 -12.72
C ASP A 98 14.93 0.53 -12.03
N LEU A 99 14.13 0.67 -10.94
CA LEU A 99 14.06 1.92 -10.16
C LEU A 99 13.74 1.65 -8.69
N ILE A 100 14.07 2.64 -7.85
CA ILE A 100 13.76 2.66 -6.43
C ILE A 100 12.98 3.92 -6.12
N ILE A 101 11.86 3.77 -5.41
CA ILE A 101 11.04 4.88 -4.92
C ILE A 101 11.11 4.90 -3.39
N PHE A 102 11.61 6.00 -2.83
CA PHE A 102 11.61 6.25 -1.38
C PHE A 102 10.30 6.93 -0.98
N ASN A 103 9.35 6.16 -0.43
CA ASN A 103 8.03 6.64 -0.04
C ASN A 103 8.06 7.21 1.38
N ASN A 104 8.19 8.53 1.51
CA ASN A 104 8.22 9.24 2.81
C ASN A 104 9.25 8.69 3.81
N CYS A 105 10.44 8.34 3.34
CA CYS A 105 11.51 7.86 4.21
C CYS A 105 12.11 8.99 5.04
N THR A 106 12.29 8.76 6.35
CA THR A 106 12.94 9.68 7.27
C THR A 106 14.11 9.01 7.96
N HIS A 107 15.20 9.78 8.17
CA HIS A 107 16.43 9.30 8.82
C HIS A 107 16.98 8.03 8.16
N ILE A 108 16.95 7.99 6.85
CA ILE A 108 17.33 6.82 6.05
C ILE A 108 18.78 6.38 6.31
N GLN A 109 19.67 7.32 6.65
CA GLN A 109 21.05 7.04 7.01
C GLN A 109 21.21 6.15 8.26
N LYS A 110 20.17 5.99 9.06
CA LYS A 110 20.15 5.07 10.21
C LYS A 110 19.71 3.65 9.82
N ALA A 111 19.27 3.46 8.59
CA ALA A 111 18.80 2.18 8.09
C ALA A 111 19.89 1.36 7.40
N PHE A 112 21.04 2.01 7.07
CA PHE A 112 22.21 1.42 6.38
C PHE A 112 23.46 1.53 7.22
#